data_9d10472d4380a1a7baece0eed3a3263c
#
_entry.id   9d10472d4380a1a7baece0eed3a3263c
#
_cell.length_a   1.000
_cell.length_b   1.000
_cell.length_c   1.000
_cell.angle_alpha   90.00
_cell.angle_beta   90.00
_cell.angle_gamma   90.00
#
_symmetry.space_group_name_H-M   'P 1'
#
loop_
_entity.id
_entity.type
_entity.pdbx_description
1 polymer ?
#
loop_
_entity_poly.entity_id
_entity_poly.type
_entity_poly.pdbx_seq_one_letter_code
_entity_poly.pdbx_strand_id
1 'polypeptide(L)'
;DNRHHMLFLGNPGTGKTTVAKLIGQLYHQMGLLSSGHTIETCRTKLVGEYIGETEKHIRQAIEEARGGVLFIDEAYTLITTKQETKDFGKEVIHALLTVLSEPNPDMIIILAGYEDKMQKMLRTNPGLQERFPLQFYFDDYNADELMEMAHRLLQKRNFQLTSEADKELYTLIVEATAQRDEYFGNGRWLHNLIEQGIIKCMAQRIMSQPSIPDNTFLFRTITQEDVVKAGNRLRGKQVVKLEPQPIRRIGFRA
;
A
#
# COMPACT_ATOMS: atom_id res chain seq x y z
N ASP A 1 23.76 6.51 20.15
CA ASP A 1 22.40 5.99 20.38
C ASP A 1 21.59 6.02 19.08
N ASN A 2 21.70 4.96 18.31
CA ASN A 2 21.12 4.92 16.99
C ASN A 2 19.69 4.36 17.06
N ARG A 3 18.72 5.22 17.43
CA ARG A 3 17.33 4.84 17.67
C ARG A 3 16.38 5.48 16.66
N HIS A 4 16.70 5.36 15.37
CA HIS A 4 15.87 5.94 14.31
C HIS A 4 14.96 4.92 13.60
N HIS A 5 14.94 3.67 14.07
CA HIS A 5 14.06 2.65 13.52
C HIS A 5 12.61 2.91 13.92
N MET A 6 11.66 2.66 13.01
CA MET A 6 10.30 3.15 13.11
C MET A 6 9.26 2.06 12.85
N LEU A 7 8.10 2.20 13.49
CA LEU A 7 6.89 1.47 13.17
C LEU A 7 5.89 2.41 12.50
N PHE A 8 5.34 1.99 11.37
CA PHE A 8 4.27 2.68 10.65
C PHE A 8 2.99 1.85 10.77
N LEU A 9 2.05 2.37 11.55
CA LEU A 9 0.84 1.68 11.96
C LEU A 9 -0.38 2.31 11.29
N GLY A 10 -1.19 1.51 10.63
CA GLY A 10 -2.41 1.99 9.97
C GLY A 10 -2.85 1.10 8.81
N ASN A 11 -4.04 1.39 8.31
CA ASN A 11 -4.68 0.68 7.21
C ASN A 11 -3.93 0.85 5.88
N PRO A 12 -4.19 0.01 4.86
CA PRO A 12 -3.52 0.11 3.58
C PRO A 12 -3.88 1.41 2.84
N GLY A 13 -2.95 1.90 2.03
CA GLY A 13 -3.16 3.08 1.18
C GLY A 13 -3.22 4.41 1.93
N THR A 14 -2.71 4.48 3.16
CA THR A 14 -2.64 5.70 4.00
C THR A 14 -1.32 6.47 3.85
N GLY A 15 -0.47 6.11 2.88
CA GLY A 15 0.74 6.86 2.56
C GLY A 15 2.01 6.39 3.26
N LYS A 16 2.01 5.27 3.97
CA LYS A 16 3.19 4.76 4.72
C LYS A 16 4.46 4.68 3.88
N THR A 17 4.38 4.05 2.70
CA THR A 17 5.53 3.94 1.78
C THR A 17 6.04 5.31 1.30
N THR A 18 5.12 6.23 1.01
CA THR A 18 5.47 7.58 0.56
C THR A 18 6.22 8.34 1.64
N VAL A 19 5.75 8.27 2.89
CA VAL A 19 6.41 8.89 4.03
C VAL A 19 7.77 8.24 4.31
N ALA A 20 7.89 6.92 4.18
CA ALA A 20 9.18 6.24 4.33
C ALA A 20 10.25 6.77 3.37
N LYS A 21 9.87 7.00 2.09
CA LYS A 21 10.76 7.60 1.08
C LYS A 21 11.16 9.03 1.44
N LEU A 22 10.22 9.83 1.93
CA LEU A 22 10.50 11.20 2.37
C LEU A 22 11.43 11.23 3.59
N ILE A 23 11.25 10.31 4.55
CA ILE A 23 12.14 10.16 5.69
C ILE A 23 13.55 9.81 5.23
N GLY A 24 13.74 8.88 4.31
CA GLY A 24 15.05 8.54 3.77
C GLY A 24 15.77 9.76 3.19
N GLN A 25 15.07 10.54 2.38
CA GLN A 25 15.61 11.77 1.79
C GLN A 25 15.93 12.83 2.84
N LEU A 26 15.05 13.03 3.82
CA LEU A 26 15.25 13.98 4.92
C LEU A 26 16.48 13.62 5.75
N TYR A 27 16.61 12.36 6.17
CA TYR A 27 17.73 11.91 6.98
C TYR A 27 19.06 11.98 6.22
N HIS A 28 19.03 11.74 4.91
CA HIS A 28 20.20 11.98 4.07
C HIS A 28 20.58 13.47 4.04
N GLN A 29 19.63 14.37 3.84
CA GLN A 29 19.88 15.82 3.87
C GLN A 29 20.42 16.32 5.21
N MET A 30 20.01 15.66 6.31
CA MET A 30 20.51 15.93 7.66
C MET A 30 21.88 15.30 7.95
N GLY A 31 22.46 14.55 7.00
CA GLY A 31 23.73 13.85 7.18
C GLY A 31 23.68 12.62 8.08
N LEU A 32 22.47 12.10 8.35
CA LEU A 32 22.26 10.90 9.18
C LEU A 32 22.27 9.60 8.38
N LEU A 33 22.06 9.67 7.08
CA LEU A 33 22.16 8.57 6.12
C LEU A 33 23.07 8.96 4.97
N SER A 34 23.89 8.04 4.48
CA SER A 34 24.84 8.32 3.40
C SER A 34 24.19 8.48 2.02
N SER A 35 23.00 7.88 1.78
CA SER A 35 22.32 7.92 0.48
C SER A 35 20.85 8.34 0.56
N GLY A 36 20.06 7.80 1.49
CA GLY A 36 18.64 8.16 1.69
C GLY A 36 17.65 7.51 0.73
N HIS A 37 18.06 6.54 -0.08
CA HIS A 37 17.16 5.73 -0.90
C HIS A 37 16.31 4.78 -0.04
N THR A 38 15.26 4.21 -0.64
CA THR A 38 14.37 3.29 0.07
C THR A 38 14.21 1.99 -0.71
N ILE A 39 14.49 0.89 -0.03
CA ILE A 39 14.22 -0.46 -0.53
C ILE A 39 12.92 -0.96 0.09
N GLU A 40 11.95 -1.27 -0.76
CA GLU A 40 10.63 -1.79 -0.36
C GLU A 40 10.59 -3.30 -0.49
N THR A 41 10.21 -3.96 0.58
CA THR A 41 10.06 -5.42 0.60
C THR A 41 8.84 -5.86 1.41
N CYS A 42 8.51 -7.14 1.33
CA CYS A 42 7.43 -7.78 2.07
C CYS A 42 7.73 -9.29 2.20
N ARG A 43 6.90 -10.01 2.96
CA ARG A 43 7.07 -11.46 3.17
C ARG A 43 7.28 -12.22 1.85
N THR A 44 6.47 -11.97 0.83
CA THR A 44 6.52 -12.72 -0.44
C THR A 44 7.82 -12.53 -1.21
N LYS A 45 8.53 -11.43 -1.00
CA LYS A 45 9.85 -11.16 -1.58
C LYS A 45 10.99 -11.71 -0.72
N LEU A 46 10.78 -11.83 0.59
CA LEU A 46 11.81 -12.25 1.53
C LEU A 46 11.82 -13.76 1.76
N VAL A 47 10.65 -14.39 1.83
CA VAL A 47 10.55 -15.84 2.09
C VAL A 47 10.72 -16.62 0.80
N GLY A 48 11.73 -17.48 0.75
CA GLY A 48 11.99 -18.39 -0.37
C GLY A 48 11.24 -19.71 -0.24
N GLU A 49 11.23 -20.49 -1.32
CA GLU A 49 10.63 -21.83 -1.36
C GLU A 49 11.60 -22.90 -0.83
N TYR A 50 12.90 -22.66 -0.93
CA TYR A 50 13.97 -23.60 -0.56
C TYR A 50 14.76 -23.13 0.66
N ILE A 51 15.40 -24.08 1.34
CA ILE A 51 16.27 -23.81 2.50
C ILE A 51 17.42 -22.89 2.08
N GLY A 52 17.64 -21.81 2.85
CA GLY A 52 18.70 -20.83 2.61
C GLY A 52 18.35 -19.70 1.64
N GLU A 53 17.25 -19.77 0.90
CA GLU A 53 16.81 -18.67 0.04
C GLU A 53 16.34 -17.47 0.85
N THR A 54 15.61 -17.70 1.94
CA THR A 54 15.12 -16.63 2.83
C THR A 54 16.28 -15.85 3.41
N GLU A 55 17.31 -16.53 3.91
CA GLU A 55 18.52 -15.87 4.43
C GLU A 55 19.22 -15.03 3.35
N LYS A 56 19.33 -15.56 2.13
CA LYS A 56 19.91 -14.85 0.99
C LYS A 56 19.08 -13.59 0.64
N HIS A 57 17.75 -13.69 0.55
CA HIS A 57 16.88 -12.59 0.18
C HIS A 57 16.92 -11.46 1.23
N ILE A 58 16.87 -11.81 2.53
CA ILE A 58 16.92 -10.78 3.58
C ILE A 58 18.29 -10.10 3.65
N ARG A 59 19.39 -10.86 3.50
CA ARG A 59 20.74 -10.29 3.45
C ARG A 59 20.89 -9.35 2.27
N GLN A 60 20.40 -9.74 1.08
CA GLN A 60 20.42 -8.90 -0.10
C GLN A 60 19.63 -7.61 0.13
N ALA A 61 18.40 -7.69 0.66
CA ALA A 61 17.58 -6.52 0.94
C ALA A 61 18.25 -5.57 1.95
N ILE A 62 18.90 -6.11 2.98
CA ILE A 62 19.67 -5.33 3.95
C ILE A 62 20.85 -4.61 3.27
N GLU A 63 21.64 -5.32 2.47
CA GLU A 63 22.79 -4.72 1.79
C GLU A 63 22.36 -3.66 0.77
N GLU A 64 21.29 -3.90 0.01
CA GLU A 64 20.73 -2.91 -0.91
C GLU A 64 20.19 -1.67 -0.19
N ALA A 65 19.74 -1.79 1.05
CA ALA A 65 19.21 -0.69 1.85
C ALA A 65 20.29 0.07 2.63
N ARG A 66 21.54 -0.38 2.67
CA ARG A 66 22.63 0.34 3.33
C ARG A 66 22.76 1.76 2.78
N GLY A 67 22.92 2.71 3.65
CA GLY A 67 22.89 4.15 3.35
C GLY A 67 21.48 4.76 3.26
N GLY A 68 20.43 3.97 3.39
CA GLY A 68 19.05 4.40 3.20
C GLY A 68 18.06 3.75 4.15
N VAL A 69 16.89 3.45 3.63
CA VAL A 69 15.75 2.90 4.38
C VAL A 69 15.39 1.51 3.86
N LEU A 70 15.29 0.55 4.76
CA LEU A 70 14.63 -0.74 4.51
C LEU A 70 13.19 -0.66 5.00
N PHE A 71 12.24 -0.63 4.08
CA PHE A 71 10.82 -0.60 4.37
C PHE A 71 10.20 -1.98 4.17
N ILE A 72 9.67 -2.57 5.24
CA ILE A 72 9.02 -3.89 5.21
C ILE A 72 7.52 -3.70 5.42
N ASP A 73 6.75 -3.91 4.36
CA ASP A 73 5.29 -3.82 4.42
C ASP A 73 4.69 -5.12 4.95
N GLU A 74 3.56 -4.99 5.66
CA GLU A 74 2.86 -6.11 6.32
C GLU A 74 3.81 -7.00 7.14
N ALA A 75 4.72 -6.36 7.90
CA ALA A 75 5.79 -7.04 8.63
C ALA A 75 5.28 -8.11 9.61
N TYR A 76 4.07 -7.97 10.14
CA TYR A 76 3.42 -8.97 11.00
C TYR A 76 3.27 -10.33 10.31
N THR A 77 3.27 -10.38 8.98
CA THR A 77 3.18 -11.64 8.21
C THR A 77 4.45 -12.49 8.32
N LEU A 78 5.57 -11.90 8.75
CA LEU A 78 6.81 -12.63 9.00
C LEU A 78 6.70 -13.57 10.21
N ILE A 79 5.74 -13.31 11.10
CA ILE A 79 5.47 -14.11 12.29
C ILE A 79 4.21 -14.91 12.03
N THR A 80 4.35 -16.01 11.32
CA THR A 80 3.23 -16.93 11.11
C THR A 80 3.05 -17.84 12.30
N THR A 81 1.81 -17.84 12.78
CA THR A 81 1.31 -18.78 13.78
C THR A 81 0.91 -20.10 13.10
N LYS A 82 1.44 -21.17 13.61
CA LYS A 82 0.75 -22.45 13.81
C LYS A 82 0.80 -23.59 12.81
N GLN A 83 1.30 -23.57 11.61
CA GLN A 83 1.25 -24.84 10.84
C GLN A 83 2.36 -25.13 9.81
N GLU A 84 3.30 -24.27 9.61
CA GLU A 84 4.40 -24.60 8.69
C GLU A 84 5.63 -25.10 9.47
N THR A 85 6.03 -26.31 9.18
CA THR A 85 7.22 -26.99 9.77
C THR A 85 8.55 -26.28 9.48
N LYS A 86 8.52 -25.23 8.66
CA LYS A 86 9.68 -24.39 8.32
C LYS A 86 9.30 -22.92 8.55
N ASP A 87 9.70 -22.38 9.68
CA ASP A 87 9.42 -20.98 10.06
C ASP A 87 10.51 -20.05 9.49
N PHE A 88 10.47 -19.86 8.17
CA PHE A 88 11.41 -18.96 7.47
C PHE A 88 11.29 -17.50 7.92
N GLY A 89 10.16 -17.11 8.52
CA GLY A 89 9.99 -15.77 9.06
C GLY A 89 10.90 -15.49 10.25
N LYS A 90 11.28 -16.52 11.03
CA LYS A 90 12.26 -16.37 12.12
C LYS A 90 13.64 -16.00 11.61
N GLU A 91 14.04 -16.53 10.46
CA GLU A 91 15.32 -16.18 9.83
C GLU A 91 15.37 -14.69 9.48
N VAL A 92 14.27 -14.15 8.95
CA VAL A 92 14.14 -12.71 8.65
C VAL A 92 14.26 -11.88 9.93
N ILE A 93 13.51 -12.24 10.97
CA ILE A 93 13.54 -11.53 12.26
C ILE A 93 14.95 -11.57 12.87
N HIS A 94 15.62 -12.72 12.82
CA HIS A 94 16.98 -12.84 13.33
C HIS A 94 17.97 -11.96 12.57
N ALA A 95 17.91 -11.94 11.24
CA ALA A 95 18.74 -11.06 10.42
C ALA A 95 18.52 -9.57 10.74
N LEU A 96 17.25 -9.16 10.91
CA LEU A 96 16.91 -7.79 11.30
C LEU A 96 17.47 -7.44 12.69
N LEU A 97 17.34 -8.34 13.68
CA LEU A 97 17.87 -8.13 15.02
C LEU A 97 19.38 -7.96 15.03
N THR A 98 20.09 -8.65 14.12
CA THR A 98 21.54 -8.50 13.97
C THR A 98 21.89 -7.08 13.55
N VAL A 99 21.26 -6.54 12.51
CA VAL A 99 21.47 -5.17 12.02
C VAL A 99 21.06 -4.14 13.09
N LEU A 100 19.92 -4.36 13.75
CA LEU A 100 19.41 -3.48 14.81
C LEU A 100 20.34 -3.43 16.04
N SER A 101 21.26 -4.37 16.16
CA SER A 101 22.26 -4.40 17.23
C SER A 101 23.57 -3.73 16.84
N GLU A 102 23.75 -3.33 15.59
CA GLU A 102 24.92 -2.59 15.14
C GLU A 102 24.93 -1.17 15.75
N PRO A 103 26.08 -0.65 16.19
CA PRO A 103 26.16 0.70 16.76
C PRO A 103 25.79 1.81 15.79
N ASN A 104 26.17 1.64 14.52
CA ASN A 104 25.91 2.59 13.41
C ASN A 104 25.62 1.82 12.12
N PRO A 105 24.39 1.34 11.92
CA PRO A 105 24.07 0.52 10.76
C PRO A 105 24.04 1.29 9.43
N ASP A 106 24.16 2.63 9.43
CA ASP A 106 23.96 3.51 8.28
C ASP A 106 22.69 3.13 7.50
N MET A 107 21.63 2.83 8.24
CA MET A 107 20.32 2.54 7.66
C MET A 107 19.21 2.69 8.69
N ILE A 108 18.00 2.93 8.20
CA ILE A 108 16.78 2.93 9.00
C ILE A 108 15.93 1.75 8.56
N ILE A 109 15.43 0.97 9.52
CA ILE A 109 14.43 -0.06 9.28
C ILE A 109 13.07 0.51 9.67
N ILE A 110 12.11 0.41 8.76
CA ILE A 110 10.71 0.79 8.98
C ILE A 110 9.85 -0.45 8.78
N LEU A 111 9.17 -0.89 9.84
CA LEU A 111 8.18 -1.96 9.77
C LEU A 111 6.78 -1.36 9.70
N ALA A 112 6.00 -1.78 8.72
CA ALA A 112 4.67 -1.25 8.47
C ALA A 112 3.60 -2.33 8.50
N GLY A 113 2.39 -1.98 8.92
CA GLY A 113 1.24 -2.87 8.91
C GLY A 113 0.06 -2.37 9.74
N TYR A 114 -0.98 -3.21 9.84
CA TYR A 114 -2.13 -2.94 10.69
C TYR A 114 -1.73 -2.83 12.15
N GLU A 115 -2.27 -1.84 12.86
CA GLU A 115 -1.89 -1.55 14.24
C GLU A 115 -2.01 -2.76 15.16
N ASP A 116 -3.18 -3.40 15.22
CA ASP A 116 -3.46 -4.55 16.08
C ASP A 116 -2.52 -5.73 15.80
N LYS A 117 -2.27 -6.02 14.51
CA LYS A 117 -1.38 -7.11 14.08
C LYS A 117 0.07 -6.80 14.39
N MET A 118 0.51 -5.56 14.19
CA MET A 118 1.85 -5.12 14.52
C MET A 118 2.10 -5.14 16.03
N GLN A 119 1.15 -4.68 16.83
CA GLN A 119 1.24 -4.73 18.29
C GLN A 119 1.32 -6.19 18.80
N LYS A 120 0.55 -7.10 18.20
CA LYS A 120 0.66 -8.53 18.51
C LYS A 120 2.03 -9.09 18.17
N MET A 121 2.59 -8.72 17.00
CA MET A 121 3.94 -9.10 16.58
C MET A 121 4.99 -8.67 17.59
N LEU A 122 4.93 -7.44 18.06
CA LEU A 122 5.89 -6.89 19.02
C LEU A 122 5.81 -7.60 20.38
N ARG A 123 4.60 -7.87 20.87
CA ARG A 123 4.41 -8.60 22.15
C ARG A 123 5.02 -9.99 22.12
N THR A 124 5.02 -10.65 20.97
CA THR A 124 5.63 -11.99 20.81
C THR A 124 7.13 -11.94 20.60
N ASN A 125 7.70 -10.75 20.35
CA ASN A 125 9.11 -10.53 20.09
C ASN A 125 9.64 -9.30 20.87
N PRO A 126 9.88 -9.42 22.19
CA PRO A 126 10.33 -8.29 23.02
C PRO A 126 11.59 -7.62 22.49
N GLY A 127 12.50 -8.39 21.90
CA GLY A 127 13.73 -7.83 21.30
C GLY A 127 13.50 -6.89 20.12
N LEU A 128 12.38 -7.01 19.40
CA LEU A 128 11.98 -6.04 18.39
C LEU A 128 11.38 -4.79 19.04
N GLN A 129 10.53 -4.96 20.05
CA GLN A 129 9.83 -3.85 20.69
C GLN A 129 10.80 -2.77 21.20
N GLU A 130 11.89 -3.18 21.84
CA GLU A 130 12.90 -2.27 22.38
C GLU A 130 13.68 -1.50 21.30
N ARG A 131 13.75 -2.05 20.08
CA ARG A 131 14.55 -1.50 18.97
C ARG A 131 13.76 -0.59 18.03
N PHE A 132 12.44 -0.50 18.19
CA PHE A 132 11.56 0.37 17.41
C PHE A 132 10.88 1.41 18.32
N PRO A 133 11.61 2.41 18.83
CA PRO A 133 11.09 3.37 19.78
C PRO A 133 10.12 4.38 19.16
N LEU A 134 10.22 4.60 17.84
CA LEU A 134 9.41 5.57 17.13
C LEU A 134 8.21 4.87 16.48
N GLN A 135 7.01 5.29 16.86
CA GLN A 135 5.77 4.77 16.31
C GLN A 135 4.96 5.91 15.69
N PHE A 136 4.55 5.72 14.44
CA PHE A 136 3.75 6.68 13.69
C PHE A 136 2.44 6.03 13.29
N TYR A 137 1.34 6.72 13.58
CA TYR A 137 -0.01 6.29 13.26
C TYR A 137 -0.47 6.98 11.99
N PHE A 138 -0.98 6.19 11.06
CA PHE A 138 -1.50 6.63 9.77
C PHE A 138 -3.01 6.40 9.77
N ASP A 139 -3.75 7.46 10.02
CA ASP A 139 -5.21 7.42 10.01
C ASP A 139 -5.76 7.25 8.60
N ASP A 140 -6.98 6.73 8.52
CA ASP A 140 -7.72 6.72 7.27
C ASP A 140 -8.01 8.14 6.78
N TYR A 141 -7.90 8.35 5.49
CA TYR A 141 -8.26 9.63 4.89
C TYR A 141 -9.77 9.88 4.98
N ASN A 142 -10.14 11.13 5.25
CA ASN A 142 -11.52 11.58 5.11
C ASN A 142 -11.87 11.88 3.64
N ALA A 143 -13.14 12.20 3.37
CA ALA A 143 -13.61 12.44 2.01
C ALA A 143 -12.94 13.65 1.35
N ASP A 144 -12.71 14.72 2.11
CA ASP A 144 -12.08 15.95 1.61
C ASP A 144 -10.61 15.70 1.24
N GLU A 145 -9.87 14.97 2.08
CA GLU A 145 -8.48 14.57 1.81
C GLU A 145 -8.38 13.68 0.56
N LEU A 146 -9.29 12.72 0.41
CA LEU A 146 -9.32 11.87 -0.80
C LEU A 146 -9.68 12.69 -2.04
N MET A 147 -10.59 13.67 -1.93
CA MET A 147 -10.93 14.54 -3.05
C MET A 147 -9.74 15.42 -3.46
N GLU A 148 -9.01 15.96 -2.50
CA GLU A 148 -7.80 16.72 -2.79
C GLU A 148 -6.73 15.84 -3.47
N MET A 149 -6.56 14.61 -3.01
CA MET A 149 -5.68 13.63 -3.66
C MET A 149 -6.12 13.34 -5.10
N ALA A 150 -7.43 13.21 -5.35
CA ALA A 150 -7.98 13.01 -6.69
C ALA A 150 -7.63 14.17 -7.62
N HIS A 151 -7.84 15.41 -7.18
CA HIS A 151 -7.49 16.60 -7.94
C HIS A 151 -6.00 16.65 -8.29
N ARG A 152 -5.12 16.41 -7.32
CA ARG A 152 -3.66 16.36 -7.54
C ARG A 152 -3.26 15.27 -8.54
N LEU A 153 -3.86 14.09 -8.44
CA LEU A 153 -3.58 12.96 -9.33
C LEU A 153 -3.99 13.27 -10.77
N LEU A 154 -5.20 13.82 -10.95
CA LEU A 154 -5.72 14.20 -12.26
C LEU A 154 -4.93 15.36 -12.87
N GLN A 155 -4.60 16.40 -12.09
CA GLN A 155 -3.79 17.53 -12.52
C GLN A 155 -2.40 17.09 -12.99
N LYS A 156 -1.74 16.22 -12.24
CA LYS A 156 -0.42 15.67 -12.61
C LYS A 156 -0.44 14.96 -13.96
N ARG A 157 -1.58 14.42 -14.36
CA ARG A 157 -1.79 13.72 -15.64
C ARG A 157 -2.45 14.60 -16.71
N ASN A 158 -2.63 15.89 -16.44
CA ASN A 158 -3.31 16.82 -17.32
C ASN A 158 -4.76 16.44 -17.65
N PHE A 159 -5.46 15.76 -16.76
CA PHE A 159 -6.90 15.54 -16.85
C PHE A 159 -7.66 16.66 -16.14
N GLN A 160 -8.85 16.98 -16.63
CA GLN A 160 -9.77 17.96 -16.06
C GLN A 160 -11.13 17.32 -15.82
N LEU A 161 -11.79 17.74 -14.74
CA LEU A 161 -13.15 17.37 -14.43
C LEU A 161 -14.10 18.49 -14.87
N THR A 162 -15.26 18.13 -15.45
CA THR A 162 -16.36 19.10 -15.52
C THR A 162 -16.88 19.38 -14.10
N SER A 163 -17.60 20.51 -13.91
CA SER A 163 -18.17 20.85 -12.61
C SER A 163 -19.12 19.77 -12.08
N GLU A 164 -19.86 19.12 -12.97
CA GLU A 164 -20.79 18.02 -12.64
C GLU A 164 -20.00 16.74 -12.30
N ALA A 165 -18.91 16.46 -13.02
CA ALA A 165 -18.03 15.32 -12.71
C ALA A 165 -17.35 15.47 -11.36
N ASP A 166 -16.94 16.69 -11.01
CA ASP A 166 -16.31 17.01 -9.73
C ASP A 166 -17.26 16.71 -8.56
N LYS A 167 -18.50 17.19 -8.65
CA LYS A 167 -19.55 16.94 -7.65
C LYS A 167 -19.89 15.45 -7.52
N GLU A 168 -20.00 14.76 -8.66
CA GLU A 168 -20.28 13.31 -8.69
C GLU A 168 -19.15 12.51 -8.04
N LEU A 169 -17.91 12.85 -8.34
CA LEU A 169 -16.73 12.21 -7.76
C LEU A 169 -16.69 12.40 -6.23
N TYR A 170 -16.97 13.62 -5.76
CA TYR A 170 -17.06 13.87 -4.32
C TYR A 170 -18.16 13.06 -3.65
N THR A 171 -19.35 12.98 -4.25
CA THR A 171 -20.46 12.18 -3.75
C THR A 171 -20.06 10.69 -3.62
N LEU A 172 -19.40 10.15 -4.64
CA LEU A 172 -18.95 8.77 -4.66
C LEU A 172 -17.87 8.50 -3.59
N ILE A 173 -16.97 9.45 -3.36
CA ILE A 173 -15.96 9.38 -2.29
C ILE A 173 -16.62 9.41 -0.92
N VAL A 174 -17.60 10.31 -0.70
CA VAL A 174 -18.36 10.40 0.57
C VAL A 174 -19.08 9.09 0.88
N GLU A 175 -19.77 8.52 -0.11
CA GLU A 175 -20.45 7.23 0.05
C GLU A 175 -19.45 6.12 0.41
N ALA A 176 -18.33 6.03 -0.28
CA ALA A 176 -17.31 5.02 -0.05
C ALA A 176 -16.67 5.15 1.35
N THR A 177 -16.39 6.37 1.80
CA THR A 177 -15.83 6.61 3.13
C THR A 177 -16.82 6.34 4.26
N ALA A 178 -18.12 6.58 4.03
CA ALA A 178 -19.17 6.28 4.99
C ALA A 178 -19.40 4.76 5.17
N GLN A 179 -19.16 3.96 4.13
CA GLN A 179 -19.34 2.50 4.11
C GLN A 179 -18.03 1.72 4.28
N ARG A 180 -16.92 2.41 4.58
CA ARG A 180 -15.61 1.78 4.69
C ARG A 180 -15.57 0.78 5.85
N ASP A 181 -14.87 -0.32 5.61
CA ASP A 181 -14.48 -1.32 6.59
C ASP A 181 -12.97 -1.25 6.86
N GLU A 182 -12.45 -2.16 7.69
CA GLU A 182 -11.03 -2.27 8.00
C GLU A 182 -10.14 -2.60 6.77
N TYR A 183 -10.73 -3.03 5.66
CA TYR A 183 -10.04 -3.34 4.41
C TYR A 183 -10.11 -2.21 3.38
N PHE A 184 -10.72 -1.08 3.72
CA PHE A 184 -10.81 0.06 2.82
C PHE A 184 -9.42 0.55 2.42
N GLY A 185 -9.16 0.57 1.13
CA GLY A 185 -7.82 0.81 0.57
C GLY A 185 -7.36 2.27 0.55
N ASN A 186 -8.15 3.23 1.08
CA ASN A 186 -7.80 4.66 1.12
C ASN A 186 -7.27 5.19 -0.22
N GLY A 187 -6.07 5.73 -0.26
CA GLY A 187 -5.45 6.24 -1.48
C GLY A 187 -5.30 5.19 -2.59
N ARG A 188 -5.10 3.91 -2.25
CA ARG A 188 -5.07 2.81 -3.25
C ARG A 188 -6.44 2.61 -3.89
N TRP A 189 -7.51 2.66 -3.09
CA TRP A 189 -8.88 2.62 -3.59
C TRP A 189 -9.16 3.78 -4.55
N LEU A 190 -8.78 5.01 -4.16
CA LEU A 190 -8.94 6.19 -4.99
C LEU A 190 -8.17 6.08 -6.31
N HIS A 191 -6.92 5.65 -6.25
CA HIS A 191 -6.10 5.44 -7.42
C HIS A 191 -6.73 4.44 -8.39
N ASN A 192 -7.25 3.31 -7.88
CA ASN A 192 -7.93 2.31 -8.68
C ASN A 192 -9.24 2.86 -9.28
N LEU A 193 -10.02 3.64 -8.52
CA LEU A 193 -11.23 4.29 -9.04
C LEU A 193 -10.89 5.19 -10.23
N ILE A 194 -9.87 6.01 -10.12
CA ILE A 194 -9.48 6.95 -11.17
C ILE A 194 -8.90 6.19 -12.38
N GLU A 195 -7.89 5.35 -12.18
CA GLU A 195 -7.15 4.70 -13.24
C GLU A 195 -7.94 3.61 -13.97
N GLN A 196 -8.51 2.68 -13.20
CA GLN A 196 -9.19 1.51 -13.74
C GLN A 196 -10.69 1.73 -13.93
N GLY A 197 -11.22 2.79 -13.31
CA GLY A 197 -12.63 3.19 -13.41
C GLY A 197 -12.82 4.36 -14.37
N ILE A 198 -12.57 5.56 -13.89
CA ILE A 198 -12.97 6.82 -14.53
C ILE A 198 -12.26 7.04 -15.87
N ILE A 199 -10.92 6.95 -15.90
CA ILE A 199 -10.14 7.15 -17.12
C ILE A 199 -10.51 6.12 -18.19
N LYS A 200 -10.75 4.88 -17.77
CA LYS A 200 -11.20 3.83 -18.68
C LYS A 200 -12.60 4.10 -19.26
N CYS A 201 -13.53 4.62 -18.44
CA CYS A 201 -14.87 5.01 -18.90
C CYS A 201 -14.79 6.19 -19.88
N MET A 202 -13.97 7.20 -19.58
CA MET A 202 -13.70 8.31 -20.48
C MET A 202 -13.15 7.83 -21.84
N ALA A 203 -12.13 6.98 -21.83
CA ALA A 203 -11.56 6.42 -23.06
C ALA A 203 -12.61 5.67 -23.89
N GLN A 204 -13.45 4.84 -23.25
CA GLN A 204 -14.54 4.14 -23.95
C GLN A 204 -15.57 5.10 -24.54
N ARG A 205 -15.95 6.18 -23.83
CA ARG A 205 -16.86 7.21 -24.35
C ARG A 205 -16.29 7.88 -25.60
N ILE A 206 -14.99 8.24 -25.56
CA ILE A 206 -14.34 8.89 -26.71
C ILE A 206 -14.27 7.94 -27.91
N MET A 207 -13.87 6.69 -27.69
CA MET A 207 -13.73 5.69 -28.74
C MET A 207 -15.07 5.26 -29.37
N SER A 208 -16.20 5.46 -28.68
CA SER A 208 -17.54 5.14 -29.19
C SER A 208 -18.14 6.25 -30.07
N GLN A 209 -17.46 7.39 -30.21
CA GLN A 209 -17.94 8.49 -31.06
C GLN A 209 -17.71 8.16 -32.55
N PRO A 210 -18.65 8.54 -33.45
CA PRO A 210 -18.57 8.24 -34.88
C PRO A 210 -17.37 8.89 -35.58
N SER A 211 -16.89 9.99 -35.05
CA SER A 211 -15.67 10.70 -35.49
C SER A 211 -14.84 11.10 -34.29
N ILE A 212 -13.53 10.89 -34.36
CA ILE A 212 -12.60 11.36 -33.34
C ILE A 212 -12.55 12.90 -33.46
N PRO A 213 -12.91 13.66 -32.40
CA PRO A 213 -12.86 15.11 -32.46
C PRO A 213 -11.41 15.58 -32.64
N ASP A 214 -11.17 16.55 -33.53
CA ASP A 214 -9.85 17.20 -33.69
C ASP A 214 -9.41 17.99 -32.45
N ASN A 215 -10.27 18.14 -31.45
CA ASN A 215 -10.01 18.91 -30.24
C ASN A 215 -9.40 18.03 -29.16
N THR A 216 -8.09 18.18 -28.95
CA THR A 216 -7.30 17.49 -27.90
C THR A 216 -7.82 17.74 -26.48
N PHE A 217 -8.58 18.81 -26.24
CA PHE A 217 -9.19 19.12 -24.94
C PHE A 217 -10.22 18.05 -24.52
N LEU A 218 -10.98 17.51 -25.46
CA LEU A 218 -11.99 16.47 -25.17
C LEU A 218 -11.36 15.16 -24.71
N PHE A 219 -10.12 14.86 -25.13
CA PHE A 219 -9.36 13.68 -24.67
C PHE A 219 -8.87 13.77 -23.22
N ARG A 220 -8.98 14.95 -22.60
CA ARG A 220 -8.50 15.21 -21.24
C ARG A 220 -9.63 15.61 -20.29
N THR A 221 -10.88 15.67 -20.79
CA THR A 221 -12.03 16.10 -20.01
C THR A 221 -12.86 14.90 -19.54
N ILE A 222 -12.92 14.73 -18.24
CA ILE A 222 -13.75 13.73 -17.57
C ILE A 222 -15.15 14.34 -17.33
N THR A 223 -16.18 13.65 -17.78
CA THR A 223 -17.57 14.07 -17.63
C THR A 223 -18.25 13.33 -16.48
N GLN A 224 -19.41 13.83 -16.03
CA GLN A 224 -20.23 13.18 -15.01
C GLN A 224 -20.55 11.72 -15.39
N GLU A 225 -20.87 11.46 -16.67
CA GLU A 225 -21.18 10.11 -17.16
C GLU A 225 -20.03 9.12 -16.91
N ASP A 226 -18.78 9.55 -17.10
CA ASP A 226 -17.59 8.72 -16.87
C ASP A 226 -17.48 8.32 -15.40
N VAL A 227 -17.74 9.25 -14.49
CA VAL A 227 -17.71 9.03 -13.04
C VAL A 227 -18.84 8.10 -12.59
N VAL A 228 -20.07 8.34 -13.06
CA VAL A 228 -21.26 7.50 -12.76
C VAL A 228 -21.04 6.06 -13.23
N LYS A 229 -20.55 5.87 -14.46
CA LYS A 229 -20.24 4.53 -14.99
C LYS A 229 -19.18 3.80 -14.18
N ALA A 230 -18.14 4.52 -13.77
CA ALA A 230 -17.09 3.97 -12.92
C ALA A 230 -17.63 3.55 -11.55
N GLY A 231 -18.45 4.38 -10.91
CA GLY A 231 -19.11 4.10 -9.63
C GLY A 231 -20.02 2.87 -9.70
N ASN A 232 -20.84 2.75 -10.73
CA ASN A 232 -21.73 1.60 -10.94
C ASN A 232 -20.96 0.29 -11.12
N ARG A 233 -19.81 0.32 -11.81
CA ARG A 233 -18.93 -0.86 -11.94
C ARG A 233 -18.33 -1.31 -10.62
N LEU A 234 -17.99 -0.37 -9.74
CA LEU A 234 -17.51 -0.70 -8.40
C LEU A 234 -18.59 -1.35 -7.55
N ARG A 235 -19.81 -0.79 -7.55
CA ARG A 235 -20.97 -1.34 -6.82
C ARG A 235 -21.32 -2.74 -7.34
N GLY A 236 -21.33 -2.96 -8.66
CA GLY A 236 -21.58 -4.26 -9.28
C GLY A 236 -20.55 -5.33 -8.90
N LYS A 237 -19.27 -4.97 -8.76
CA LYS A 237 -18.22 -5.88 -8.28
C LYS A 237 -18.37 -6.25 -6.80
N GLN A 238 -18.91 -5.38 -5.98
CA GLN A 238 -19.18 -5.65 -4.55
C GLN A 238 -20.34 -6.65 -4.39
N VAL A 239 -21.39 -6.53 -5.20
CA VAL A 239 -22.54 -7.45 -5.17
C VAL A 239 -22.13 -8.87 -5.61
N VAL A 240 -21.27 -9.00 -6.62
CA VAL A 240 -20.79 -10.32 -7.09
C VAL A 240 -19.89 -11.02 -6.06
N LYS A 241 -19.23 -10.29 -5.17
CA LYS A 241 -18.41 -10.87 -4.09
C LYS A 241 -19.23 -11.45 -2.93
N LEU A 242 -20.51 -11.12 -2.83
CA LEU A 242 -21.40 -11.54 -1.73
C LEU A 242 -22.20 -12.83 -2.04
N GLU A 243 -22.15 -13.34 -3.28
CA GLU A 243 -22.74 -14.66 -3.57
C GLU A 243 -21.73 -15.77 -3.26
N PRO A 244 -21.98 -16.62 -2.27
CA PRO A 244 -21.16 -17.80 -2.04
C PRO A 244 -21.27 -18.72 -3.25
N GLN A 245 -20.17 -18.94 -3.94
CA GLN A 245 -20.10 -19.90 -5.02
C GLN A 245 -20.55 -21.27 -4.51
N PRO A 246 -21.46 -21.97 -5.18
CA PRO A 246 -21.86 -23.30 -4.76
C PRO A 246 -20.65 -24.23 -4.80
N ILE A 247 -20.32 -24.81 -3.65
CA ILE A 247 -19.26 -25.80 -3.52
C ILE A 247 -19.65 -27.00 -4.38
N ARG A 248 -19.01 -27.17 -5.54
CA ARG A 248 -19.12 -28.40 -6.32
C ARG A 248 -18.45 -29.52 -5.52
N ARG A 249 -19.26 -30.32 -4.81
CA ARG A 249 -18.80 -31.59 -4.25
C ARG A 249 -18.50 -32.52 -5.42
N ILE A 250 -17.24 -32.78 -5.67
CA ILE A 250 -16.81 -33.88 -6.54
C ILE A 250 -16.97 -35.17 -5.68
N GLY A 251 -18.06 -35.86 -5.88
CA GLY A 251 -18.27 -37.18 -5.25
C GLY A 251 -17.51 -38.23 -6.05
N PHE A 252 -16.49 -38.83 -5.47
CA PHE A 252 -16.04 -40.14 -5.91
C PHE A 252 -17.08 -41.16 -5.51
N ARG A 253 -17.69 -41.85 -6.49
CA ARG A 253 -18.43 -43.08 -6.25
C ARG A 253 -17.42 -44.23 -6.17
N ALA A 254 -17.47 -44.96 -5.08
CA ALA A 254 -16.81 -46.25 -4.92
C ALA A 254 -17.44 -47.31 -5.84
#